data_77080c1842ad419ea47939a96a2d4cbd
#
_entry.id   77080c1842ad419ea47939a96a2d4cbd
#
_cell.length_a   1.000
_cell.length_b   1.000
_cell.length_c   1.000
_cell.angle_alpha   90.00
_cell.angle_beta   90.00
_cell.angle_gamma   90.00
#
_symmetry.space_group_name_H-M   'P 1'
#
loop_
_entity.id
_entity.type
_entity.pdbx_description
1 polymer ?
#
loop_
_entity_poly.entity_id
_entity_poly.type
_entity_poly.pdbx_seq_one_letter_code
_entity_poly.pdbx_strand_id
1 'polypeptide(L)'
;LAFGREEGALPGPRSELGGSGGSLLRQVKSLVKSQAHLNRTTSTKYAGLPPDTPVPAYAHLLRGPRWDVWELMGGEGGFSKACAKLGLEVGPVIDHSTGWDLGIKSHFDAILELQAARLPRVILQEPTCSIWSVASSTMAHDNKTAIRQQELIVNERLLELARRQALRNDDTIVEQPKSSELLKQPVS
;
A
#
# COMPACT_ATOMS: atom_id res chain seq x y z
N LEU A 1 -58.55 -5.60 13.59
CA LEU A 1 -57.40 -6.20 12.92
C LEU A 1 -56.19 -5.32 13.20
N ALA A 2 -55.40 -5.68 14.23
CA ALA A 2 -54.16 -5.02 14.62
C ALA A 2 -52.99 -5.72 13.93
N PHE A 3 -52.22 -4.98 13.11
CA PHE A 3 -50.98 -5.45 12.55
C PHE A 3 -49.85 -5.08 13.51
N GLY A 4 -49.31 -6.07 14.23
CA GLY A 4 -48.11 -5.95 15.01
C GLY A 4 -46.92 -5.79 14.05
N ARG A 5 -46.16 -4.70 14.18
CA ARG A 5 -44.81 -4.56 13.61
C ARG A 5 -43.83 -5.27 14.52
N GLU A 6 -43.26 -6.36 14.07
CA GLU A 6 -42.02 -6.90 14.67
C GLU A 6 -40.88 -5.95 14.31
N GLU A 7 -40.42 -5.19 15.28
CA GLU A 7 -39.15 -4.47 15.21
C GLU A 7 -38.01 -5.49 15.24
N GLY A 8 -37.46 -5.78 14.07
CA GLY A 8 -36.23 -6.54 13.95
C GLY A 8 -35.08 -5.76 14.58
N ALA A 9 -34.62 -6.18 15.74
CA ALA A 9 -33.45 -5.65 16.40
C ALA A 9 -32.25 -5.74 15.44
N LEU A 10 -31.69 -4.58 15.09
CA LEU A 10 -30.38 -4.50 14.43
C LEU A 10 -29.36 -5.20 15.32
N PRO A 11 -28.47 -6.03 14.78
CA PRO A 11 -27.41 -6.59 15.56
C PRO A 11 -26.57 -5.43 16.14
N GLY A 12 -26.52 -5.37 17.45
CA GLY A 12 -25.72 -4.40 18.19
C GLY A 12 -24.25 -4.43 17.73
N PRO A 13 -23.51 -3.33 17.91
CA PRO A 13 -22.12 -3.27 17.55
C PRO A 13 -21.40 -4.42 18.25
N ARG A 14 -20.69 -5.24 17.44
CA ARG A 14 -19.81 -6.28 17.97
C ARG A 14 -18.93 -5.63 19.02
N SER A 15 -19.01 -6.14 20.23
CA SER A 15 -18.17 -5.75 21.34
C SER A 15 -16.75 -5.55 20.83
N GLU A 16 -16.25 -4.34 20.99
CA GLU A 16 -14.86 -4.00 20.77
C GLU A 16 -14.01 -5.04 21.49
N LEU A 17 -13.37 -5.91 20.72
CA LEU A 17 -12.16 -6.55 21.18
C LEU A 17 -11.20 -5.40 21.41
N GLY A 18 -11.14 -4.93 22.65
CA GLY A 18 -10.26 -3.88 23.15
C GLY A 18 -8.78 -4.30 23.07
N GLY A 19 -8.35 -4.67 21.90
CA GLY A 19 -6.97 -4.89 21.51
C GLY A 19 -6.48 -3.62 20.86
N SER A 20 -5.86 -2.79 21.68
CA SER A 20 -5.25 -1.51 21.31
C SER A 20 -4.65 -1.57 19.91
N GLY A 21 -4.95 -0.58 19.06
CA GLY A 21 -4.33 -0.42 17.73
C GLY A 21 -2.80 -0.51 17.77
N GLY A 22 -2.20 -0.29 18.95
CA GLY A 22 -0.79 -0.54 19.22
C GLY A 22 -0.34 -2.01 19.11
N SER A 23 -1.25 -2.99 19.18
CA SER A 23 -0.90 -4.42 19.02
C SER A 23 -0.72 -4.77 17.53
N LEU A 24 -1.66 -4.39 16.68
CA LEU A 24 -1.59 -4.64 15.24
C LEU A 24 -0.38 -3.94 14.62
N LEU A 25 -0.22 -2.65 14.87
CA LEU A 25 0.90 -1.88 14.35
C LEU A 25 2.26 -2.45 14.79
N ARG A 26 2.36 -2.95 16.03
CA ARG A 26 3.58 -3.59 16.53
C ARG A 26 3.88 -4.89 15.82
N GLN A 27 2.86 -5.73 15.59
CA GLN A 27 2.98 -6.97 14.83
C GLN A 27 3.40 -6.68 13.38
N VAL A 28 2.73 -5.74 12.72
CA VAL A 28 3.05 -5.29 11.36
C VAL A 28 4.48 -4.79 11.26
N LYS A 29 4.94 -3.91 12.16
CA LYS A 29 6.32 -3.42 12.22
C LYS A 29 7.35 -4.54 12.42
N SER A 30 7.02 -5.57 13.22
CA SER A 30 7.89 -6.74 13.42
C SER A 30 8.04 -7.55 12.13
N LEU A 31 6.93 -7.76 11.41
CA LEU A 31 6.95 -8.48 10.13
C LEU A 31 7.74 -7.71 9.05
N VAL A 32 7.54 -6.39 8.94
CA VAL A 32 8.31 -5.55 8.01
C VAL A 32 9.81 -5.70 8.24
N LYS A 33 10.25 -5.67 9.50
CA LYS A 33 11.68 -5.86 9.83
C LYS A 33 12.21 -7.23 9.42
N SER A 34 11.42 -8.29 9.56
CA SER A 34 11.84 -9.65 9.19
C SER A 34 11.88 -9.84 7.67
N GLN A 35 10.96 -9.21 6.92
CA GLN A 35 10.91 -9.29 5.46
C GLN A 35 11.97 -8.44 4.77
N ALA A 36 12.37 -7.30 5.33
CA ALA A 36 13.42 -6.43 4.79
C ALA A 36 14.78 -7.15 4.58
N HIS A 37 15.02 -8.24 5.28
CA HIS A 37 16.21 -9.10 5.06
C HIS A 37 16.08 -10.01 3.82
N LEU A 38 14.86 -10.38 3.41
CA LEU A 38 14.61 -11.31 2.30
C LEU A 38 14.59 -10.60 0.93
N ASN A 39 14.18 -9.33 0.87
CA ASN A 39 13.96 -8.60 -0.39
C ASN A 39 15.25 -8.01 -1.01
N ARG A 40 16.44 -8.33 -0.52
CA ARG A 40 17.70 -7.74 -1.02
C ARG A 40 18.17 -8.23 -2.39
N THR A 41 17.48 -9.15 -3.06
CA THR A 41 18.03 -9.88 -4.21
C THR A 41 17.38 -9.64 -5.56
N THR A 42 16.34 -8.84 -5.69
CA THR A 42 15.68 -8.63 -6.99
C THR A 42 15.55 -7.15 -7.34
N SER A 43 16.67 -6.51 -7.69
CA SER A 43 16.62 -5.25 -8.44
C SER A 43 16.36 -5.57 -9.91
N THR A 44 15.13 -5.85 -10.28
CA THR A 44 14.71 -5.81 -11.68
C THR A 44 14.69 -4.34 -12.13
N LYS A 45 15.26 -4.06 -13.29
CA LYS A 45 15.20 -2.75 -13.94
C LYS A 45 13.72 -2.36 -14.06
N TYR A 46 13.35 -1.33 -13.33
CA TYR A 46 11.98 -0.86 -13.28
C TYR A 46 11.67 -0.11 -14.58
N ALA A 47 10.98 -0.76 -15.50
CA ALA A 47 10.23 -0.10 -16.55
C ALA A 47 8.77 -0.11 -16.12
N GLY A 48 8.14 1.05 -16.02
CA GLY A 48 6.70 1.16 -15.78
C GLY A 48 5.90 0.35 -16.81
N LEU A 49 4.65 0.05 -16.49
CA LEU A 49 3.76 -0.56 -17.46
C LEU A 49 3.46 0.42 -18.62
N PRO A 50 3.14 -0.06 -19.82
CA PRO A 50 2.66 0.82 -20.89
C PRO A 50 1.54 1.75 -20.42
N PRO A 51 1.51 3.03 -20.81
CA PRO A 51 0.54 4.02 -20.30
C PRO A 51 -0.93 3.67 -20.56
N ASP A 52 -1.19 2.84 -21.56
CA ASP A 52 -2.50 2.32 -21.96
C ASP A 52 -2.84 0.95 -21.34
N THR A 53 -2.01 0.46 -20.42
CA THR A 53 -2.30 -0.78 -19.69
C THR A 53 -3.67 -0.67 -19.01
N PRO A 54 -4.58 -1.62 -19.25
CA PRO A 54 -5.90 -1.59 -18.62
C PRO A 54 -5.80 -1.80 -17.11
N VAL A 55 -6.65 -1.11 -16.36
CA VAL A 55 -6.79 -1.33 -14.92
C VAL A 55 -7.18 -2.79 -14.65
N PRO A 56 -6.49 -3.51 -13.76
CA PRO A 56 -6.91 -4.84 -13.36
C PRO A 56 -8.35 -4.87 -12.84
N ALA A 57 -9.06 -5.98 -13.04
CA ALA A 57 -10.43 -6.12 -12.56
C ALA A 57 -10.49 -6.01 -11.02
N TYR A 58 -11.11 -4.96 -10.50
CA TYR A 58 -11.14 -4.67 -9.06
C TYR A 58 -12.54 -4.45 -8.47
N ALA A 59 -13.59 -4.36 -9.29
CA ALA A 59 -14.94 -4.07 -8.80
C ALA A 59 -15.41 -5.04 -7.70
N HIS A 60 -15.00 -6.30 -7.76
CA HIS A 60 -15.28 -7.31 -6.73
C HIS A 60 -14.56 -7.02 -5.40
N LEU A 61 -13.49 -6.24 -5.43
CA LEU A 61 -12.70 -5.87 -4.26
C LEU A 61 -13.30 -4.67 -3.49
N LEU A 62 -14.23 -3.92 -4.09
CA LEU A 62 -14.86 -2.77 -3.45
C LEU A 62 -15.81 -3.18 -2.30
N ARG A 63 -16.20 -4.44 -2.23
CA ARG A 63 -17.13 -4.97 -1.22
C ARG A 63 -16.41 -5.87 -0.23
N GLY A 64 -16.87 -5.88 1.02
CA GLY A 64 -16.37 -6.75 2.06
C GLY A 64 -15.87 -6.00 3.31
N PRO A 65 -15.25 -6.70 4.26
CA PRO A 65 -14.78 -6.09 5.50
C PRO A 65 -13.63 -5.11 5.25
N ARG A 66 -13.39 -4.26 6.21
CA ARG A 66 -12.22 -3.38 6.26
C ARG A 66 -10.94 -4.22 6.22
N TRP A 67 -9.94 -3.79 5.43
CA TRP A 67 -8.64 -4.46 5.45
C TRP A 67 -7.85 -4.08 6.70
N ASP A 68 -7.17 -5.05 7.28
CA ASP A 68 -6.19 -4.79 8.34
C ASP A 68 -4.90 -4.23 7.75
N VAL A 69 -4.49 -4.78 6.60
CA VAL A 69 -3.24 -4.40 5.94
C VAL A 69 -3.42 -4.32 4.43
N TRP A 70 -2.73 -3.37 3.82
CA TRP A 70 -2.65 -3.22 2.38
C TRP A 70 -1.20 -2.93 1.95
N GLU A 71 -0.64 -3.74 1.06
CA GLU A 71 0.74 -3.67 0.59
C GLU A 71 0.78 -3.03 -0.80
N LEU A 72 1.58 -1.96 -0.94
CA LEU A 72 1.79 -1.23 -2.17
C LEU A 72 3.26 -1.29 -2.57
N MET A 73 3.52 -1.66 -3.82
CA MET A 73 4.85 -1.83 -4.41
C MET A 73 5.68 -2.95 -3.75
N GLY A 74 5.00 -3.94 -3.16
CA GLY A 74 5.63 -5.04 -2.43
C GLY A 74 6.03 -6.24 -3.30
N GLY A 75 6.18 -6.08 -4.61
CA GLY A 75 6.58 -7.14 -5.53
C GLY A 75 5.63 -8.33 -5.48
N GLU A 76 6.13 -9.49 -5.06
CA GLU A 76 5.35 -10.72 -4.97
C GLU A 76 4.40 -10.80 -3.76
N GLY A 77 4.29 -9.75 -2.95
CA GLY A 77 3.38 -9.68 -1.81
C GLY A 77 3.80 -10.57 -0.64
N GLY A 78 5.09 -10.61 -0.36
CA GLY A 78 5.64 -11.42 0.73
C GLY A 78 5.07 -11.04 2.09
N PHE A 79 4.92 -9.75 2.33
CA PHE A 79 4.35 -9.22 3.55
C PHE A 79 2.84 -9.53 3.65
N SER A 80 2.06 -9.31 2.60
CA SER A 80 0.64 -9.67 2.54
C SER A 80 0.41 -11.15 2.83
N LYS A 81 1.22 -12.03 2.22
CA LYS A 81 1.18 -13.48 2.46
C LYS A 81 1.45 -13.83 3.93
N ALA A 82 2.40 -13.13 4.57
CA ALA A 82 2.71 -13.33 5.98
C ALA A 82 1.57 -12.86 6.90
N CYS A 83 0.97 -11.71 6.60
CA CYS A 83 -0.18 -11.18 7.32
C CYS A 83 -1.41 -12.10 7.21
N ALA A 84 -1.70 -12.60 6.01
CA ALA A 84 -2.81 -13.53 5.78
C ALA A 84 -2.65 -14.83 6.59
N LYS A 85 -1.43 -15.37 6.73
CA LYS A 85 -1.15 -16.55 7.59
C LYS A 85 -1.44 -16.29 9.07
N LEU A 86 -1.45 -15.03 9.49
CA LEU A 86 -1.84 -14.63 10.86
C LEU A 86 -3.34 -14.37 10.99
N GLY A 87 -4.13 -14.62 9.95
CA GLY A 87 -5.58 -14.40 9.95
C GLY A 87 -6.00 -12.95 9.78
N LEU A 88 -5.11 -12.07 9.30
CA LEU A 88 -5.44 -10.68 9.02
C LEU A 88 -6.16 -10.57 7.67
N GLU A 89 -7.11 -9.64 7.58
CA GLU A 89 -7.73 -9.24 6.32
C GLU A 89 -6.74 -8.40 5.51
N VAL A 90 -6.34 -8.91 4.35
CA VAL A 90 -5.34 -8.25 3.50
C VAL A 90 -5.95 -7.74 2.20
N GLY A 91 -5.55 -6.55 1.77
CA GLY A 91 -5.87 -6.02 0.46
C GLY A 91 -5.04 -6.70 -0.66
N PRO A 92 -5.44 -6.53 -1.93
CA PRO A 92 -4.65 -7.01 -3.06
C PRO A 92 -3.28 -6.31 -3.08
N VAL A 93 -2.23 -7.02 -3.46
CA VAL A 93 -0.92 -6.41 -3.67
C VAL A 93 -0.98 -5.48 -4.88
N ILE A 94 -0.62 -4.23 -4.68
CA ILE A 94 -0.53 -3.23 -5.76
C ILE A 94 0.92 -3.15 -6.20
N ASP A 95 1.21 -3.76 -7.34
CA ASP A 95 2.56 -3.84 -7.89
C ASP A 95 2.51 -4.11 -9.40
N HIS A 96 3.56 -3.80 -10.13
CA HIS A 96 3.66 -4.10 -11.56
C HIS A 96 3.53 -5.59 -11.84
N SER A 97 4.06 -6.44 -10.97
CA SER A 97 3.95 -7.90 -11.07
C SER A 97 2.50 -8.40 -11.02
N THR A 98 1.60 -7.59 -10.45
CA THR A 98 0.16 -7.86 -10.37
C THR A 98 -0.66 -7.01 -11.35
N GLY A 99 0.01 -6.33 -12.27
CA GLY A 99 -0.61 -5.52 -13.32
C GLY A 99 -1.03 -4.11 -12.90
N TRP A 100 -0.65 -3.65 -11.69
CA TRP A 100 -0.91 -2.31 -11.22
C TRP A 100 0.29 -1.39 -11.41
N ASP A 101 0.04 -0.14 -11.81
CA ASP A 101 1.09 0.88 -11.91
C ASP A 101 0.61 2.19 -11.33
N LEU A 102 1.21 2.61 -10.22
CA LEU A 102 0.94 3.89 -9.59
C LEU A 102 1.32 5.10 -10.49
N GLY A 103 2.14 4.91 -11.52
CA GLY A 103 2.46 5.92 -12.52
C GLY A 103 1.32 6.18 -13.52
N ILE A 104 0.36 5.25 -13.68
CA ILE A 104 -0.78 5.39 -14.59
C ILE A 104 -1.97 6.01 -13.83
N LYS A 105 -2.56 7.09 -14.38
CA LYS A 105 -3.62 7.82 -13.70
C LYS A 105 -4.87 6.96 -13.41
N SER A 106 -5.33 6.18 -14.38
CA SER A 106 -6.52 5.33 -14.22
C SER A 106 -6.33 4.26 -13.15
N HIS A 107 -5.12 3.71 -13.02
CA HIS A 107 -4.79 2.78 -11.96
C HIS A 107 -4.81 3.46 -10.59
N PHE A 108 -4.24 4.67 -10.51
CA PHE A 108 -4.24 5.42 -9.26
C PHE A 108 -5.66 5.81 -8.82
N ASP A 109 -6.53 6.21 -9.75
CA ASP A 109 -7.94 6.51 -9.46
C ASP A 109 -8.65 5.26 -8.87
N ALA A 110 -8.46 4.08 -9.44
CA ALA A 110 -8.99 2.82 -8.93
C ALA A 110 -8.41 2.45 -7.54
N ILE A 111 -7.14 2.73 -7.30
CA ILE A 111 -6.48 2.53 -5.99
C ILE A 111 -7.09 3.45 -4.94
N LEU A 112 -7.38 4.71 -5.28
CA LEU A 112 -8.09 5.64 -4.39
C LEU A 112 -9.51 5.16 -4.06
N GLU A 113 -10.22 4.60 -5.05
CA GLU A 113 -11.55 4.02 -4.85
C GLU A 113 -11.48 2.80 -3.91
N LEU A 114 -10.51 1.92 -4.09
CA LEU A 114 -10.26 0.78 -3.20
C LEU A 114 -9.95 1.26 -1.77
N GLN A 115 -9.08 2.27 -1.60
CA GLN A 115 -8.77 2.83 -0.29
C GLN A 115 -10.02 3.39 0.39
N ALA A 116 -10.87 4.09 -0.35
CA ALA A 116 -12.09 4.67 0.18
C ALA A 116 -13.14 3.59 0.54
N ALA A 117 -13.25 2.54 -0.25
CA ALA A 117 -14.22 1.47 -0.03
C ALA A 117 -13.83 0.52 1.11
N ARG A 118 -12.55 0.22 1.25
CA ARG A 118 -12.08 -0.83 2.16
C ARG A 118 -11.34 -0.31 3.39
N LEU A 119 -11.05 0.99 3.45
CA LEU A 119 -10.52 1.70 4.64
C LEU A 119 -9.40 0.92 5.35
N PRO A 120 -8.26 0.60 4.70
CA PRO A 120 -7.20 -0.20 5.33
C PRO A 120 -6.70 0.45 6.62
N ARG A 121 -6.43 -0.34 7.67
CA ARG A 121 -5.90 0.14 8.95
C ARG A 121 -4.43 0.51 8.85
N VAL A 122 -3.69 -0.29 8.11
CA VAL A 122 -2.27 -0.07 7.86
C VAL A 122 -2.00 -0.20 6.37
N ILE A 123 -1.36 0.80 5.78
CA ILE A 123 -0.78 0.70 4.44
C ILE A 123 0.73 0.54 4.58
N LEU A 124 1.29 -0.51 3.99
CA LEU A 124 2.72 -0.64 3.78
C LEU A 124 3.07 -0.16 2.37
N GLN A 125 4.00 0.77 2.27
CA GLN A 125 4.52 1.31 1.02
C GLN A 125 5.99 0.94 0.90
N GLU A 126 6.34 0.27 -0.20
CA GLU A 126 7.72 -0.17 -0.50
C GLU A 126 8.19 0.47 -1.82
N PRO A 127 8.29 1.82 -1.91
CA PRO A 127 8.66 2.48 -3.15
C PRO A 127 10.06 2.05 -3.61
N THR A 128 10.27 2.06 -4.92
CA THR A 128 11.53 1.66 -5.55
C THR A 128 12.72 2.38 -4.93
N CYS A 129 13.62 1.62 -4.32
CA CYS A 129 14.78 2.20 -3.65
C CYS A 129 16.02 2.34 -4.56
N SER A 130 16.07 1.64 -5.69
CA SER A 130 17.27 1.51 -6.52
C SER A 130 17.81 2.86 -7.02
N ILE A 131 16.92 3.74 -7.53
CA ILE A 131 17.30 5.04 -8.07
C ILE A 131 17.62 6.08 -6.98
N TRP A 132 17.15 5.85 -5.74
CA TRP A 132 17.33 6.72 -4.58
C TRP A 132 18.44 6.26 -3.65
N SER A 133 19.06 5.12 -3.93
CA SER A 133 20.11 4.53 -3.12
C SER A 133 21.50 4.85 -3.65
N VAL A 134 22.51 4.59 -2.84
CA VAL A 134 23.93 4.67 -3.22
C VAL A 134 24.26 3.76 -4.40
N ALA A 135 23.52 2.66 -4.59
CA ALA A 135 23.69 1.75 -5.73
C ALA A 135 23.50 2.43 -7.10
N SER A 136 22.78 3.56 -7.16
CA SER A 136 22.63 4.35 -8.39
C SER A 136 23.76 5.37 -8.63
N SER A 137 24.78 5.42 -7.79
CA SER A 137 25.87 6.40 -7.89
C SER A 137 26.70 6.25 -9.17
N THR A 138 26.75 5.08 -9.77
CA THR A 138 27.46 4.79 -11.03
C THR A 138 26.62 5.10 -12.28
N MET A 139 25.35 5.44 -12.13
CA MET A 139 24.48 5.79 -13.26
C MET A 139 24.80 7.19 -13.77
N ALA A 140 24.79 7.40 -15.11
CA ALA A 140 24.95 8.72 -15.70
C ALA A 140 23.89 9.69 -15.14
N HIS A 141 24.29 10.93 -14.84
CA HIS A 141 23.47 11.94 -14.17
C HIS A 141 22.13 12.18 -14.88
N ASP A 142 22.16 12.32 -16.21
CA ASP A 142 20.94 12.62 -16.99
C ASP A 142 19.93 11.48 -16.95
N ASN A 143 20.42 10.23 -17.07
CA ASN A 143 19.57 9.04 -16.95
C ASN A 143 18.96 8.94 -15.55
N LYS A 144 19.75 9.22 -14.50
CA LYS A 144 19.29 9.20 -13.12
C LYS A 144 18.20 10.26 -12.90
N THR A 145 18.38 11.46 -13.44
CA THR A 145 17.42 12.56 -13.33
C THR A 145 16.10 12.22 -14.03
N ALA A 146 16.16 11.70 -15.26
CA ALA A 146 14.95 11.30 -16.01
C ALA A 146 14.14 10.22 -15.27
N ILE A 147 14.81 9.19 -14.74
CA ILE A 147 14.13 8.13 -13.97
C ILE A 147 13.54 8.69 -12.68
N ARG A 148 14.26 9.57 -11.97
CA ARG A 148 13.76 10.21 -10.74
C ARG A 148 12.50 11.04 -10.99
N GLN A 149 12.42 11.74 -12.13
CA GLN A 149 11.23 12.50 -12.50
C GLN A 149 10.00 11.59 -12.69
N GLN A 150 10.18 10.42 -13.29
CA GLN A 150 9.08 9.45 -13.40
C GLN A 150 8.66 8.92 -12.04
N GLU A 151 9.62 8.61 -11.17
CA GLU A 151 9.37 8.14 -9.81
C GLU A 151 8.71 9.20 -8.90
N LEU A 152 8.91 10.49 -9.17
CA LEU A 152 8.27 11.55 -8.39
C LEU A 152 6.74 11.46 -8.44
N ILE A 153 6.15 11.15 -9.62
CA ILE A 153 4.70 10.98 -9.76
C ILE A 153 4.21 9.83 -8.85
N VAL A 154 4.94 8.72 -8.82
CA VAL A 154 4.61 7.59 -7.97
C VAL A 154 4.69 7.98 -6.50
N ASN A 155 5.75 8.69 -6.10
CA ASN A 155 5.95 9.12 -4.72
C ASN A 155 4.90 10.12 -4.24
N GLU A 156 4.48 11.08 -5.10
CA GLU A 156 3.37 11.99 -4.81
C GLU A 156 2.07 11.24 -4.57
N ARG A 157 1.79 10.21 -5.37
CA ARG A 157 0.61 9.35 -5.22
C ARG A 157 0.65 8.51 -3.95
N LEU A 158 1.80 7.97 -3.59
CA LEU A 158 2.00 7.28 -2.31
C LEU A 158 1.79 8.24 -1.12
N LEU A 159 2.29 9.48 -1.23
CA LEU A 159 2.08 10.50 -0.21
C LEU A 159 0.60 10.87 -0.08
N GLU A 160 -0.14 10.99 -1.18
CA GLU A 160 -1.59 11.24 -1.15
C GLU A 160 -2.34 10.11 -0.41
N LEU A 161 -2.00 8.85 -0.68
CA LEU A 161 -2.58 7.71 0.05
C LEU A 161 -2.25 7.78 1.55
N ALA A 162 -1.02 8.16 1.91
CA ALA A 162 -0.61 8.33 3.30
C ALA A 162 -1.34 9.48 4.00
N ARG A 163 -1.55 10.62 3.32
CA ARG A 163 -2.35 11.75 3.84
C ARG A 163 -3.79 11.32 4.15
N ARG A 164 -4.41 10.55 3.27
CA ARG A 164 -5.75 10.01 3.50
C ARG A 164 -5.83 9.04 4.68
N GLN A 165 -4.78 8.23 4.90
CA GLN A 165 -4.67 7.40 6.10
C GLN A 165 -4.61 8.27 7.36
N ALA A 166 -3.72 9.25 7.39
CA ALA A 166 -3.52 10.14 8.54
C ALA A 166 -4.82 10.90 8.91
N LEU A 167 -5.60 11.35 7.93
CA LEU A 167 -6.89 12.02 8.17
C LEU A 167 -7.92 11.12 8.87
N ARG A 168 -7.75 9.79 8.82
CA ARG A 168 -8.62 8.81 9.50
C ARG A 168 -8.01 8.23 10.77
N ASN A 169 -6.86 8.72 11.22
CA ASN A 169 -6.03 8.12 12.26
C ASN A 169 -5.62 6.66 11.97
N ASP A 170 -5.45 6.33 10.70
CA ASP A 170 -4.91 5.06 10.24
C ASP A 170 -3.42 5.19 9.94
N ASP A 171 -2.71 4.05 9.94
CA ASP A 171 -1.25 4.05 9.85
C ASP A 171 -0.75 3.88 8.41
N THR A 172 0.39 4.52 8.12
CA THR A 172 1.22 4.23 6.94
C THR A 172 2.63 3.90 7.39
N ILE A 173 3.17 2.83 6.84
CA ILE A 173 4.57 2.43 7.03
C ILE A 173 5.25 2.55 5.68
N VAL A 174 6.37 3.26 5.62
CA VAL A 174 7.21 3.35 4.42
C VAL A 174 8.48 2.55 4.68
N GLU A 175 8.74 1.54 3.84
CA GLU A 175 10.00 0.79 3.85
C GLU A 175 10.96 1.44 2.87
N GLN A 176 12.12 1.84 3.34
CA GLN A 176 13.21 2.36 2.52
C GLN A 176 14.55 2.07 3.20
N PRO A 177 15.64 1.85 2.44
CA PRO A 177 16.98 1.80 3.00
C PRO A 177 17.29 3.08 3.78
N LYS A 178 17.97 2.95 4.93
CA LYS A 178 18.36 4.09 5.79
C LYS A 178 19.12 5.19 5.03
N SER A 179 19.85 4.82 3.97
CA SER A 179 20.62 5.73 3.12
C SER A 179 19.84 6.26 1.91
N SER A 180 18.54 5.98 1.81
CA SER A 180 17.72 6.43 0.69
C SER A 180 17.63 7.96 0.64
N GLU A 181 17.93 8.53 -0.52
CA GLU A 181 17.75 9.96 -0.78
C GLU A 181 16.27 10.35 -0.89
N LEU A 182 15.38 9.37 -1.13
CA LEU A 182 13.94 9.60 -1.19
C LEU A 182 13.40 10.25 0.11
N LEU A 183 13.86 9.77 1.27
CA LEU A 183 13.42 10.27 2.56
C LEU A 183 13.93 11.69 2.89
N LYS A 184 14.78 12.24 2.03
CA LYS A 184 15.33 13.60 2.16
C LYS A 184 14.67 14.60 1.21
N GLN A 185 13.76 14.13 0.34
CA GLN A 185 13.09 15.01 -0.60
C GLN A 185 12.13 15.95 0.15
N PRO A 186 12.06 17.23 -0.24
CA PRO A 186 11.10 18.15 0.33
C PRO A 186 9.68 17.65 0.03
N VAL A 187 8.80 17.77 1.00
CA VAL A 187 7.37 17.51 0.81
C VAL A 187 6.79 18.75 0.11
N SER A 188 6.38 18.59 -1.14
CA SER A 188 5.72 19.65 -1.92
C SER A 188 4.23 19.80 -1.54
#